data_c7a8854851023649e3bebd4fcc28848f
#
_entry.id   c7a8854851023649e3bebd4fcc28848f
#
_cell.length_a   1.000
_cell.length_b   1.000
_cell.length_c   1.000
_cell.angle_alpha   90.00
_cell.angle_beta   90.00
_cell.angle_gamma   90.00
#
_symmetry.space_group_name_H-M   'P 1'
#
loop_
_entity.id
_entity.type
_entity.pdbx_description
1 polymer ?
#
loop_
_entity_poly.entity_id
_entity_poly.type
_entity_poly.pdbx_seq_one_letter_code
_entity_poly.pdbx_strand_id
1 'polypeptide(L)'
;MSASRRLRLLDWARENGTWVVEDDYDSAFRYDTTSVSSLQGIDSDARVIYIGTFSRVIFPSVRVSYIVIPPDLIERFIAVRFSLGNFPSHLFQEVLADFIRAGQFARHIRRMRALYKERRAALVDCLQNTCRDLLEIHGAGAGMHLTVTLPSGFNDAEISSQAAKCGLCLWPLSPCYMNKPRHGFVLGFAATPADQMAGAVYRLWRLLKKQPGQS
;
A
#
# COMPACT_ATOMS: atom_id res chain seq x y z
N MET A 1 -5.30 -4.30 -9.33
CA MET A 1 -5.97 -5.36 -10.13
C MET A 1 -6.84 -4.69 -11.19
N SER A 2 -6.85 -5.20 -12.46
CA SER A 2 -7.72 -4.67 -13.54
C SER A 2 -9.19 -5.05 -13.30
N ALA A 3 -10.12 -4.30 -13.92
CA ALA A 3 -11.57 -4.58 -13.81
C ALA A 3 -11.92 -6.00 -14.23
N SER A 4 -11.37 -6.49 -15.36
CA SER A 4 -11.61 -7.87 -15.85
C SER A 4 -11.13 -8.93 -14.85
N ARG A 5 -10.00 -8.72 -14.19
CA ARG A 5 -9.52 -9.65 -13.17
C ARG A 5 -10.39 -9.63 -11.91
N ARG A 6 -10.98 -8.48 -11.55
CA ARG A 6 -11.91 -8.37 -10.42
C ARG A 6 -13.17 -9.19 -10.68
N LEU A 7 -13.79 -9.03 -11.86
CA LEU A 7 -14.96 -9.82 -12.24
C LEU A 7 -14.68 -11.31 -12.24
N ARG A 8 -13.58 -11.74 -12.88
CA ARG A 8 -13.18 -13.16 -12.88
C ARG A 8 -12.96 -13.73 -11.48
N LEU A 9 -12.44 -12.93 -10.54
CA LEU A 9 -12.26 -13.38 -9.15
C LEU A 9 -13.62 -13.55 -8.45
N LEU A 10 -14.57 -12.65 -8.69
CA LEU A 10 -15.92 -12.76 -8.13
C LEU A 10 -16.67 -13.97 -8.72
N ASP A 11 -16.59 -14.17 -10.04
CA ASP A 11 -17.18 -15.35 -10.67
C ASP A 11 -16.59 -16.65 -10.09
N TRP A 12 -15.28 -16.72 -9.96
CA TRP A 12 -14.62 -17.87 -9.36
C TRP A 12 -15.04 -18.07 -7.89
N ALA A 13 -15.16 -17.01 -7.10
CA ALA A 13 -15.60 -17.10 -5.71
C ALA A 13 -17.04 -17.63 -5.60
N ARG A 14 -17.94 -17.18 -6.49
CA ARG A 14 -19.31 -17.66 -6.57
C ARG A 14 -19.36 -19.15 -6.93
N GLU A 15 -18.66 -19.56 -7.99
CA GLU A 15 -18.66 -20.95 -8.49
C GLU A 15 -18.09 -21.94 -7.46
N ASN A 16 -17.12 -21.51 -6.66
CA ASN A 16 -16.48 -22.36 -5.65
C ASN A 16 -17.06 -22.19 -4.24
N GLY A 17 -18.11 -21.39 -4.05
CA GLY A 17 -18.73 -21.18 -2.74
C GLY A 17 -17.77 -20.59 -1.70
N THR A 18 -16.75 -19.83 -2.13
CA THR A 18 -15.69 -19.31 -1.26
C THR A 18 -15.85 -17.81 -0.99
N TRP A 19 -15.15 -17.32 0.03
CA TRP A 19 -15.13 -15.90 0.41
C TRP A 19 -13.85 -15.24 -0.11
N VAL A 20 -13.97 -13.95 -0.49
CA VAL A 20 -12.84 -13.09 -0.84
C VAL A 20 -12.67 -12.06 0.26
N VAL A 21 -11.48 -11.97 0.84
CA VAL A 21 -11.14 -10.88 1.78
C VAL A 21 -10.41 -9.78 1.01
N GLU A 22 -11.05 -8.62 0.92
CA GLU A 22 -10.48 -7.41 0.32
C GLU A 22 -9.90 -6.52 1.43
N ASP A 23 -8.58 -6.52 1.59
CA ASP A 23 -7.87 -5.63 2.52
C ASP A 23 -7.51 -4.33 1.80
N ASP A 24 -8.25 -3.27 2.10
CA ASP A 24 -8.10 -1.94 1.49
C ASP A 24 -7.51 -0.94 2.47
N TYR A 25 -6.20 -0.80 2.44
CA TYR A 25 -5.49 0.10 3.33
C TYR A 25 -4.99 1.40 2.65
N ASP A 26 -5.00 1.50 1.31
CA ASP A 26 -4.40 2.63 0.59
C ASP A 26 -5.14 3.08 -0.68
N SER A 27 -6.30 2.52 -1.02
CA SER A 27 -7.10 2.89 -2.20
C SER A 27 -7.52 4.37 -2.22
N ALA A 28 -7.55 5.01 -1.05
CA ALA A 28 -7.78 6.44 -0.93
C ALA A 28 -6.74 7.28 -1.69
N PHE A 29 -5.53 6.75 -1.94
CA PHE A 29 -4.41 7.45 -2.58
C PHE A 29 -4.18 6.95 -4.01
N ARG A 30 -5.07 7.36 -4.92
CA ARG A 30 -4.92 7.17 -6.38
C ARG A 30 -4.60 8.49 -7.05
N TYR A 31 -3.66 8.49 -8.00
CA TYR A 31 -3.10 9.71 -8.59
C TYR A 31 -3.47 9.91 -10.06
N ASP A 32 -3.45 8.84 -10.85
CA ASP A 32 -3.44 8.92 -12.32
C ASP A 32 -4.61 8.18 -12.97
N THR A 33 -5.53 7.57 -12.22
CA THR A 33 -6.60 6.73 -12.78
C THR A 33 -7.97 7.10 -12.24
N THR A 34 -9.00 6.87 -13.07
CA THR A 34 -10.39 6.80 -12.63
C THR A 34 -10.53 5.87 -11.42
N SER A 35 -11.34 6.28 -10.46
CA SER A 35 -11.66 5.45 -9.31
C SER A 35 -12.16 4.08 -9.78
N VAL A 36 -11.46 3.02 -9.39
CA VAL A 36 -11.93 1.64 -9.60
C VAL A 36 -12.69 1.26 -8.35
N SER A 37 -13.94 0.84 -8.50
CA SER A 37 -14.77 0.36 -7.39
C SER A 37 -14.08 -0.79 -6.66
N SER A 38 -14.30 -0.91 -5.34
CA SER A 38 -13.87 -2.08 -4.57
C SER A 38 -14.48 -3.37 -5.13
N LEU A 39 -13.91 -4.52 -4.82
CA LEU A 39 -14.55 -5.80 -5.11
C LEU A 39 -15.91 -5.88 -4.43
N GLN A 40 -15.98 -5.47 -3.17
CA GLN A 40 -17.21 -5.42 -2.40
C GLN A 40 -18.28 -4.54 -3.07
N GLY A 41 -17.89 -3.39 -3.65
CA GLY A 41 -18.84 -2.47 -4.30
C GLY A 41 -19.38 -2.96 -5.65
N ILE A 42 -18.79 -3.99 -6.24
CA ILE A 42 -19.26 -4.62 -7.51
C ILE A 42 -19.74 -6.06 -7.32
N ASP A 43 -19.67 -6.57 -6.08
CA ASP A 43 -20.11 -7.93 -5.73
C ASP A 43 -21.64 -7.99 -5.56
N SER A 44 -22.31 -8.71 -6.46
CA SER A 44 -23.76 -8.94 -6.39
C SER A 44 -24.16 -10.14 -5.53
N ASP A 45 -23.21 -11.02 -5.22
CA ASP A 45 -23.48 -12.32 -4.59
C ASP A 45 -23.05 -12.36 -3.11
N ALA A 46 -22.69 -11.22 -2.55
CA ALA A 46 -22.25 -11.05 -1.16
C ALA A 46 -21.14 -12.05 -0.75
N ARG A 47 -20.10 -12.18 -1.59
CA ARG A 47 -18.95 -13.06 -1.36
C ARG A 47 -17.69 -12.30 -0.88
N VAL A 48 -17.76 -10.97 -0.77
CA VAL A 48 -16.62 -10.16 -0.38
C VAL A 48 -16.76 -9.66 1.05
N ILE A 49 -15.76 -9.94 1.86
CA ILE A 49 -15.53 -9.34 3.17
C ILE A 49 -14.54 -8.20 2.96
N TYR A 50 -15.00 -6.95 3.10
CA TYR A 50 -14.14 -5.78 2.89
C TYR A 50 -13.61 -5.26 4.22
N ILE A 51 -12.30 -5.01 4.27
CA ILE A 51 -11.62 -4.46 5.45
C ILE A 51 -11.05 -3.09 5.08
N GLY A 52 -11.46 -2.05 5.81
CA GLY A 52 -10.93 -0.70 5.67
C GLY A 52 -10.31 -0.20 6.97
N THR A 53 -9.35 0.71 6.87
CA THR A 53 -8.67 1.27 8.03
C THR A 53 -8.49 2.78 7.95
N PHE A 54 -8.68 3.48 9.07
CA PHE A 54 -8.36 4.90 9.20
C PHE A 54 -6.91 5.13 9.63
N SER A 55 -6.24 4.09 10.14
CA SER A 55 -4.87 4.20 10.67
C SER A 55 -3.81 4.53 9.61
N ARG A 56 -4.06 4.19 8.36
CA ARG A 56 -3.16 4.53 7.24
C ARG A 56 -3.50 5.87 6.59
N VAL A 57 -4.76 6.26 6.65
CA VAL A 57 -5.27 7.47 5.98
C VAL A 57 -5.18 8.70 6.85
N ILE A 58 -5.23 8.57 8.17
CA ILE A 58 -5.14 9.67 9.14
C ILE A 58 -3.79 9.61 9.84
N PHE A 59 -3.63 8.72 10.82
CA PHE A 59 -2.37 8.44 11.50
C PHE A 59 -2.43 7.08 12.22
N PRO A 60 -1.27 6.39 12.39
CA PRO A 60 -1.24 5.00 12.89
C PRO A 60 -1.89 4.79 14.27
N SER A 61 -1.77 5.76 15.18
CA SER A 61 -2.25 5.62 16.55
C SER A 61 -3.76 5.73 16.69
N VAL A 62 -4.52 6.09 15.63
CA VAL A 62 -5.98 6.12 15.71
C VAL A 62 -6.57 4.72 15.93
N ARG A 63 -5.93 3.67 15.41
CA ARG A 63 -6.25 2.25 15.64
C ARG A 63 -7.73 1.92 15.44
N VAL A 64 -8.40 2.58 14.50
CA VAL A 64 -9.78 2.31 14.11
C VAL A 64 -9.80 1.72 12.71
N SER A 65 -10.46 0.57 12.58
CA SER A 65 -10.72 -0.12 11.32
C SER A 65 -12.19 -0.53 11.26
N TYR A 66 -12.68 -0.83 10.09
CA TYR A 66 -14.05 -1.30 9.89
C TYR A 66 -14.08 -2.47 8.91
N ILE A 67 -15.09 -3.30 9.06
CA ILE A 67 -15.31 -4.46 8.18
C ILE A 67 -16.73 -4.36 7.63
N VAL A 68 -16.86 -4.48 6.31
CA VAL A 68 -18.16 -4.69 5.65
C VAL A 68 -18.32 -6.18 5.42
N ILE A 69 -19.33 -6.76 6.05
CA ILE A 69 -19.51 -8.20 6.14
C ILE A 69 -20.79 -8.61 5.39
N PRO A 70 -20.76 -9.70 4.62
CA PRO A 70 -21.98 -10.32 4.08
C PRO A 70 -23.03 -10.61 5.15
N PRO A 71 -24.33 -10.42 4.86
CA PRO A 71 -25.39 -10.51 5.86
C PRO A 71 -25.44 -11.83 6.63
N ASP A 72 -25.17 -12.94 5.96
CA ASP A 72 -25.15 -14.31 6.54
C ASP A 72 -23.99 -14.58 7.51
N LEU A 73 -22.97 -13.71 7.54
CA LEU A 73 -21.82 -13.81 8.45
C LEU A 73 -21.91 -12.88 9.66
N ILE A 74 -22.82 -11.91 9.69
CA ILE A 74 -22.86 -10.84 10.70
C ILE A 74 -22.89 -11.42 12.12
N GLU A 75 -23.82 -12.32 12.41
CA GLU A 75 -23.97 -12.91 13.75
C GLU A 75 -22.70 -13.63 14.22
N ARG A 76 -22.05 -14.34 13.32
CA ARG A 76 -20.78 -15.06 13.63
C ARG A 76 -19.66 -14.08 13.94
N PHE A 77 -19.54 -13.01 13.18
CA PHE A 77 -18.54 -11.97 13.43
C PHE A 77 -18.77 -11.22 14.74
N ILE A 78 -20.03 -10.93 15.08
CA ILE A 78 -20.41 -10.32 16.36
C ILE A 78 -20.00 -11.25 17.51
N ALA A 79 -20.34 -12.53 17.44
CA ALA A 79 -20.01 -13.50 18.50
C ALA A 79 -18.52 -13.63 18.72
N VAL A 80 -17.71 -13.74 17.63
CA VAL A 80 -16.25 -13.80 17.71
C VAL A 80 -15.66 -12.50 18.28
N ARG A 81 -16.16 -11.35 17.86
CA ARG A 81 -15.71 -10.05 18.38
C ARG A 81 -15.91 -9.94 19.89
N PHE A 82 -17.06 -10.37 20.39
CA PHE A 82 -17.33 -10.42 21.84
C PHE A 82 -16.37 -11.34 22.57
N SER A 83 -16.11 -12.53 22.03
CA SER A 83 -15.18 -13.51 22.62
C SER A 83 -13.74 -13.02 22.67
N LEU A 84 -13.31 -12.21 21.70
CA LEU A 84 -11.96 -11.63 21.65
C LEU A 84 -11.78 -10.43 22.59
N GLY A 85 -12.86 -9.82 23.08
CA GLY A 85 -12.82 -8.68 24.00
C GLY A 85 -12.11 -7.43 23.43
N ASN A 86 -11.85 -7.37 22.14
CA ASN A 86 -11.08 -6.30 21.51
C ASN A 86 -12.02 -5.23 20.92
N PHE A 87 -12.32 -4.22 21.74
CA PHE A 87 -13.17 -3.10 21.34
C PHE A 87 -12.32 -1.85 21.14
N PRO A 88 -12.40 -1.19 19.96
CA PRO A 88 -11.80 0.12 19.77
C PRO A 88 -12.37 1.14 20.76
N SER A 89 -11.56 2.10 21.17
CA SER A 89 -12.00 3.17 22.06
C SER A 89 -13.23 3.89 21.50
N HIS A 90 -14.31 3.96 22.28
CA HIS A 90 -15.54 4.66 21.88
C HIS A 90 -15.27 6.15 21.62
N LEU A 91 -14.43 6.78 22.44
CA LEU A 91 -14.03 8.17 22.28
C LEU A 91 -13.43 8.44 20.89
N PHE A 92 -12.50 7.60 20.43
CA PHE A 92 -11.91 7.79 19.10
C PHE A 92 -12.91 7.56 17.96
N GLN A 93 -13.90 6.69 18.14
CA GLN A 93 -14.95 6.50 17.17
C GLN A 93 -15.84 7.73 17.03
N GLU A 94 -16.25 8.36 18.14
CA GLU A 94 -17.04 9.60 18.13
C GLU A 94 -16.27 10.77 17.51
N VAL A 95 -15.03 10.98 17.92
CA VAL A 95 -14.17 12.04 17.34
C VAL A 95 -14.00 11.82 15.82
N LEU A 96 -13.83 10.58 15.38
CA LEU A 96 -13.72 10.24 13.96
C LEU A 96 -15.04 10.50 13.24
N ALA A 97 -16.17 10.15 13.83
CA ALA A 97 -17.48 10.40 13.26
C ALA A 97 -17.71 11.91 13.05
N ASP A 98 -17.39 12.73 14.03
CA ASP A 98 -17.49 14.19 13.91
C ASP A 98 -16.54 14.75 12.85
N PHE A 99 -15.31 14.26 12.79
CA PHE A 99 -14.33 14.62 11.75
C PHE A 99 -14.84 14.32 10.34
N ILE A 100 -15.53 13.19 10.17
CA ILE A 100 -16.17 12.80 8.90
C ILE A 100 -17.39 13.69 8.60
N ARG A 101 -18.31 13.87 9.55
CA ARG A 101 -19.53 14.67 9.39
C ARG A 101 -19.23 16.13 9.06
N ALA A 102 -18.20 16.71 9.69
CA ALA A 102 -17.74 18.06 9.41
C ALA A 102 -17.02 18.22 8.06
N GLY A 103 -16.89 17.16 7.26
CA GLY A 103 -16.20 17.18 5.95
C GLY A 103 -14.67 17.33 6.04
N GLN A 104 -14.11 17.33 7.25
CA GLN A 104 -12.68 17.48 7.47
C GLN A 104 -11.89 16.28 6.94
N PHE A 105 -12.43 15.06 7.08
CA PHE A 105 -11.84 13.85 6.54
C PHE A 105 -11.66 13.94 5.01
N ALA A 106 -12.71 14.34 4.29
CA ALA A 106 -12.63 14.48 2.83
C ALA A 106 -11.63 15.57 2.41
N ARG A 107 -11.52 16.66 3.17
CA ARG A 107 -10.52 17.73 2.95
C ARG A 107 -9.11 17.21 3.20
N HIS A 108 -8.90 16.44 4.26
CA HIS A 108 -7.63 15.79 4.58
C HIS A 108 -7.19 14.87 3.44
N ILE A 109 -8.05 13.96 2.97
CA ILE A 109 -7.73 13.04 1.87
C ILE A 109 -7.34 13.80 0.60
N ARG A 110 -8.07 14.86 0.22
CA ARG A 110 -7.71 15.67 -0.96
C ARG A 110 -6.33 16.31 -0.82
N ARG A 111 -6.01 16.88 0.35
CA ARG A 111 -4.70 17.47 0.64
C ARG A 111 -3.59 16.43 0.58
N MET A 112 -3.79 15.27 1.18
CA MET A 112 -2.78 14.21 1.20
C MET A 112 -2.56 13.59 -0.19
N ARG A 113 -3.61 13.46 -1.01
CA ARG A 113 -3.46 13.05 -2.42
C ARG A 113 -2.55 14.00 -3.21
N ALA A 114 -2.75 15.30 -3.09
CA ALA A 114 -1.91 16.29 -3.76
C ALA A 114 -0.45 16.19 -3.30
N LEU A 115 -0.21 16.14 -1.99
CA LEU A 115 1.11 16.02 -1.41
C LEU A 115 1.82 14.72 -1.81
N TYR A 116 1.12 13.59 -1.77
CA TYR A 116 1.72 12.31 -2.13
C TYR A 116 1.95 12.18 -3.64
N LYS A 117 1.10 12.81 -4.47
CA LYS A 117 1.34 12.91 -5.91
C LYS A 117 2.64 13.64 -6.22
N GLU A 118 2.89 14.78 -5.55
CA GLU A 118 4.12 15.55 -5.67
C GLU A 118 5.35 14.73 -5.24
N ARG A 119 5.31 14.13 -4.05
CA ARG A 119 6.41 13.31 -3.53
C ARG A 119 6.72 12.11 -4.40
N ARG A 120 5.66 11.47 -4.92
CA ARG A 120 5.80 10.35 -5.84
C ARG A 120 6.49 10.79 -7.14
N ALA A 121 6.05 11.90 -7.73
CA ALA A 121 6.67 12.44 -8.94
C ALA A 121 8.16 12.73 -8.70
N ALA A 122 8.51 13.41 -7.62
CA ALA A 122 9.89 13.68 -7.26
C ALA A 122 10.73 12.40 -7.11
N LEU A 123 10.19 11.35 -6.46
CA LEU A 123 10.90 10.07 -6.34
C LEU A 123 11.10 9.40 -7.70
N VAL A 124 10.07 9.35 -8.55
CA VAL A 124 10.16 8.75 -9.90
C VAL A 124 11.19 9.49 -10.74
N ASP A 125 11.14 10.82 -10.77
CA ASP A 125 12.06 11.64 -11.53
C ASP A 125 13.52 11.45 -11.07
N CYS A 126 13.75 11.43 -9.75
CA CYS A 126 15.07 11.17 -9.19
C CYS A 126 15.58 9.77 -9.56
N LEU A 127 14.74 8.73 -9.47
CA LEU A 127 15.11 7.36 -9.83
C LEU A 127 15.43 7.24 -11.32
N GLN A 128 14.62 7.83 -12.20
CA GLN A 128 14.83 7.81 -13.65
C GLN A 128 16.10 8.54 -14.07
N ASN A 129 16.42 9.65 -13.40
CA ASN A 129 17.63 10.43 -13.73
C ASN A 129 18.90 9.82 -13.16
N THR A 130 18.84 9.14 -12.02
CA THR A 130 20.05 8.68 -11.29
C THR A 130 20.28 7.18 -11.42
N CYS A 131 19.22 6.37 -11.51
CA CYS A 131 19.29 4.91 -11.42
C CYS A 131 18.71 4.19 -12.65
N ARG A 132 18.48 4.88 -13.76
CA ARG A 132 17.78 4.36 -14.94
C ARG A 132 18.31 3.01 -15.43
N ASP A 133 19.65 2.84 -15.43
CA ASP A 133 20.31 1.62 -15.93
C ASP A 133 20.42 0.52 -14.86
N LEU A 134 20.00 0.79 -13.62
CA LEU A 134 20.18 -0.10 -12.46
C LEU A 134 18.89 -0.68 -11.93
N LEU A 135 17.75 -0.10 -12.29
CA LEU A 135 16.44 -0.56 -11.79
C LEU A 135 15.30 -0.24 -12.74
N GLU A 136 14.24 -1.04 -12.63
CA GLU A 136 12.98 -0.83 -13.32
C GLU A 136 11.89 -0.46 -12.30
N ILE A 137 11.11 0.58 -12.61
CA ILE A 137 10.05 1.10 -11.73
C ILE A 137 8.72 0.46 -12.08
N HIS A 138 8.00 -0.05 -11.08
CA HIS A 138 6.67 -0.65 -11.21
C HIS A 138 5.64 0.02 -10.29
N GLY A 139 4.35 -0.12 -10.60
CA GLY A 139 3.26 0.28 -9.69
C GLY A 139 2.97 1.77 -9.65
N ALA A 140 2.86 2.41 -10.80
CA ALA A 140 2.86 3.86 -10.93
C ALA A 140 1.57 4.62 -10.53
N GLY A 141 0.40 4.00 -10.38
CA GLY A 141 -0.88 4.75 -10.36
C GLY A 141 -1.55 4.94 -9.00
N ALA A 142 -1.12 4.27 -7.93
CA ALA A 142 -1.82 4.30 -6.64
C ALA A 142 -0.92 3.89 -5.47
N GLY A 143 -1.41 4.13 -4.24
CA GLY A 143 -0.76 3.74 -3.00
C GLY A 143 0.30 4.74 -2.52
N MET A 144 1.04 4.34 -1.50
CA MET A 144 2.07 5.17 -0.83
C MET A 144 3.49 4.65 -1.08
N HIS A 145 3.63 3.66 -1.99
CA HIS A 145 4.88 2.97 -2.28
C HIS A 145 5.07 2.82 -3.78
N LEU A 146 6.33 2.76 -4.20
CA LEU A 146 6.76 2.29 -5.52
C LEU A 146 7.48 0.97 -5.34
N THR A 147 7.32 0.07 -6.31
CA THR A 147 8.14 -1.14 -6.40
C THR A 147 9.20 -0.91 -7.47
N VAL A 148 10.45 -1.23 -7.15
CA VAL A 148 11.53 -1.26 -8.12
C VAL A 148 12.15 -2.65 -8.16
N THR A 149 12.51 -3.12 -9.35
CA THR A 149 13.24 -4.38 -9.52
C THR A 149 14.65 -4.11 -9.99
N LEU A 150 15.58 -4.96 -9.55
CA LEU A 150 16.99 -4.93 -9.87
C LEU A 150 17.32 -6.01 -10.90
N PRO A 151 18.38 -5.83 -11.69
CA PRO A 151 18.93 -6.90 -12.54
C PRO A 151 19.38 -8.11 -11.73
N SER A 152 19.67 -9.20 -12.44
CA SER A 152 20.26 -10.40 -11.83
C SER A 152 21.60 -10.11 -11.18
N GLY A 153 21.90 -10.79 -10.07
CA GLY A 153 23.18 -10.65 -9.35
C GLY A 153 23.16 -9.69 -8.15
N PHE A 154 22.08 -8.92 -7.96
CA PHE A 154 21.90 -8.11 -6.76
C PHE A 154 21.22 -8.90 -5.63
N ASN A 155 21.69 -8.69 -4.39
CA ASN A 155 21.04 -9.18 -3.17
C ASN A 155 20.34 -8.02 -2.46
N ASP A 156 19.03 -7.92 -2.62
CA ASP A 156 18.23 -6.82 -2.08
C ASP A 156 18.17 -6.81 -0.55
N ALA A 157 18.21 -7.98 0.11
CA ALA A 157 18.21 -8.07 1.56
C ALA A 157 19.52 -7.50 2.15
N GLU A 158 20.66 -7.83 1.54
CA GLU A 158 21.96 -7.30 1.95
C GLU A 158 22.07 -5.79 1.72
N ILE A 159 21.63 -5.32 0.54
CA ILE A 159 21.59 -3.88 0.23
C ILE A 159 20.67 -3.14 1.20
N SER A 160 19.51 -3.69 1.54
CA SER A 160 18.59 -3.13 2.53
C SER A 160 19.28 -2.96 3.90
N SER A 161 20.02 -3.99 4.35
CA SER A 161 20.81 -3.93 5.60
C SER A 161 21.89 -2.83 5.57
N GLN A 162 22.60 -2.70 4.44
CA GLN A 162 23.60 -1.64 4.25
C GLN A 162 22.94 -0.25 4.19
N ALA A 163 21.80 -0.13 3.54
CA ALA A 163 21.03 1.10 3.41
C ALA A 163 20.56 1.63 4.76
N ALA A 164 20.14 0.74 5.67
CA ALA A 164 19.73 1.12 7.02
C ALA A 164 20.86 1.84 7.79
N LYS A 165 22.11 1.42 7.61
CA LYS A 165 23.30 2.08 8.20
C LYS A 165 23.54 3.50 7.64
N CYS A 166 22.97 3.80 6.47
CA CYS A 166 23.05 5.11 5.83
C CYS A 166 21.75 5.94 5.99
N GLY A 167 20.85 5.54 6.90
CA GLY A 167 19.60 6.22 7.15
C GLY A 167 18.57 6.07 6.02
N LEU A 168 18.64 4.98 5.23
CA LEU A 168 17.64 4.63 4.23
C LEU A 168 16.86 3.39 4.67
N CYS A 169 15.54 3.50 4.73
CA CYS A 169 14.66 2.37 4.96
C CYS A 169 14.20 1.83 3.60
N LEU A 170 14.81 0.74 3.15
CA LEU A 170 14.44 0.01 1.95
C LEU A 170 13.82 -1.33 2.36
N TRP A 171 12.63 -1.62 1.84
CA TRP A 171 12.01 -2.92 2.10
C TRP A 171 12.36 -3.89 0.97
N PRO A 172 13.11 -4.97 1.23
CA PRO A 172 13.51 -5.90 0.18
C PRO A 172 12.30 -6.60 -0.43
N LEU A 173 12.33 -6.80 -1.74
CA LEU A 173 11.24 -7.41 -2.50
C LEU A 173 11.29 -8.94 -2.49
N SER A 174 12.49 -9.52 -2.45
CA SER A 174 12.70 -10.98 -2.55
C SER A 174 11.91 -11.80 -1.52
N PRO A 175 11.73 -11.37 -0.24
CA PRO A 175 10.93 -12.11 0.72
C PRO A 175 9.43 -12.19 0.40
N CYS A 176 8.94 -11.36 -0.53
CA CYS A 176 7.54 -11.39 -0.96
C CYS A 176 7.24 -12.50 -1.99
N TYR A 177 8.24 -13.23 -2.44
CA TYR A 177 8.10 -14.32 -3.42
C TYR A 177 8.14 -15.69 -2.76
N MET A 178 7.19 -16.55 -3.09
CA MET A 178 7.17 -17.94 -2.63
C MET A 178 8.08 -18.87 -3.45
N ASN A 179 8.35 -18.52 -4.70
CA ASN A 179 9.17 -19.28 -5.65
C ASN A 179 10.44 -18.51 -6.02
N LYS A 180 10.80 -18.48 -7.31
CA LYS A 180 11.98 -17.74 -7.78
C LYS A 180 11.88 -16.26 -7.41
N PRO A 181 12.72 -15.75 -6.50
CA PRO A 181 12.63 -14.37 -6.06
C PRO A 181 13.05 -13.41 -7.18
N ARG A 182 12.36 -12.28 -7.26
CA ARG A 182 12.86 -11.10 -7.97
C ARG A 182 13.45 -10.17 -6.93
N HIS A 183 14.66 -9.70 -7.16
CA HIS A 183 15.32 -8.75 -6.28
C HIS A 183 14.89 -7.33 -6.58
N GLY A 184 14.78 -6.51 -5.55
CA GLY A 184 14.32 -5.14 -5.67
C GLY A 184 13.88 -4.55 -4.34
N PHE A 185 13.14 -3.44 -4.39
CA PHE A 185 12.69 -2.77 -3.18
C PHE A 185 11.26 -2.27 -3.31
N VAL A 186 10.57 -2.24 -2.17
CA VAL A 186 9.37 -1.42 -1.98
C VAL A 186 9.80 -0.11 -1.33
N LEU A 187 9.63 1.00 -2.03
CA LEU A 187 10.07 2.34 -1.65
C LEU A 187 8.87 3.18 -1.20
N GLY A 188 8.81 3.52 0.09
CA GLY A 188 7.81 4.44 0.62
C GLY A 188 8.17 5.90 0.31
N PHE A 189 7.22 6.68 -0.20
CA PHE A 189 7.42 8.11 -0.48
C PHE A 189 6.57 9.03 0.42
N ALA A 190 5.62 8.48 1.16
CA ALA A 190 4.68 9.29 1.94
C ALA A 190 5.34 10.10 3.07
N ALA A 191 6.40 9.60 3.69
CA ALA A 191 7.06 10.24 4.81
C ALA A 191 8.21 11.21 4.41
N THR A 192 8.79 11.04 3.21
CA THR A 192 9.97 11.81 2.80
C THR A 192 9.55 13.08 2.02
N PRO A 193 9.96 14.27 2.42
CA PRO A 193 9.75 15.50 1.66
C PRO A 193 10.37 15.44 0.26
N ALA A 194 9.75 16.13 -0.72
CA ALA A 194 10.17 16.07 -2.12
C ALA A 194 11.60 16.57 -2.34
N ASP A 195 12.02 17.60 -1.61
CA ASP A 195 13.37 18.19 -1.65
C ASP A 195 14.47 17.25 -1.11
N GLN A 196 14.11 16.25 -0.30
CA GLN A 196 15.04 15.25 0.25
C GLN A 196 15.16 14.00 -0.64
N MET A 197 14.31 13.84 -1.66
CA MET A 197 14.28 12.65 -2.52
C MET A 197 15.60 12.47 -3.29
N ALA A 198 16.16 13.54 -3.85
CA ALA A 198 17.41 13.48 -4.60
C ALA A 198 18.56 12.93 -3.74
N GLY A 199 18.72 13.41 -2.50
CA GLY A 199 19.73 12.92 -1.59
C GLY A 199 19.52 11.46 -1.17
N ALA A 200 18.28 11.03 -0.99
CA ALA A 200 17.95 9.64 -0.67
C ALA A 200 18.28 8.71 -1.85
N VAL A 201 17.87 9.08 -3.06
CA VAL A 201 18.11 8.30 -4.27
C VAL A 201 19.61 8.24 -4.60
N TYR A 202 20.37 9.33 -4.38
CA TYR A 202 21.81 9.33 -4.55
C TYR A 202 22.53 8.36 -3.60
N ARG A 203 22.08 8.28 -2.33
CA ARG A 203 22.61 7.26 -1.39
C ARG A 203 22.30 5.84 -1.85
N LEU A 204 21.09 5.58 -2.35
CA LEU A 204 20.72 4.28 -2.92
C LEU A 204 21.62 3.94 -4.12
N TRP A 205 21.78 4.86 -5.06
CA TRP A 205 22.64 4.69 -6.23
C TRP A 205 24.08 4.31 -5.86
N ARG A 206 24.67 5.00 -4.86
CA ARG A 206 26.02 4.68 -4.36
C ARG A 206 26.12 3.26 -3.80
N LEU A 207 25.10 2.76 -3.15
CA LEU A 207 25.06 1.39 -2.64
C LEU A 207 24.96 0.37 -3.79
N LEU A 208 24.13 0.64 -4.79
CA LEU A 208 23.97 -0.23 -5.96
C LEU A 208 25.28 -0.32 -6.76
N LYS A 209 25.99 0.80 -6.96
CA LYS A 209 27.29 0.83 -7.68
C LYS A 209 28.44 0.11 -6.97
N LYS A 210 28.33 -0.13 -5.67
CA LYS A 210 29.36 -0.86 -4.90
C LYS A 210 29.19 -2.39 -4.95
N GLN A 211 28.11 -2.89 -5.52
CA GLN A 211 27.89 -4.33 -5.58
C GLN A 211 28.75 -4.97 -6.67
N PRO A 212 29.44 -6.10 -6.38
CA PRO A 212 30.25 -6.82 -7.37
C PRO A 212 29.31 -7.43 -8.44
N GLY A 213 29.47 -7.02 -9.68
CA GLY A 213 28.67 -7.52 -10.81
C GLY A 213 28.48 -6.52 -11.97
N GLN A 214 29.07 -5.32 -11.85
CA GLN A 214 29.10 -4.32 -12.92
C GLN A 214 30.55 -4.07 -13.34
N SER A 215 31.18 -5.06 -13.95
CA SER A 215 32.40 -4.90 -14.78
C SER A 215 32.04 -5.33 -16.19
#